data_2bf824dadb69c70b038dce36c39a836e
#
_entry.id   2bf824dadb69c70b038dce36c39a836e
#
_cell.length_a   1.000
_cell.length_b   1.000
_cell.length_c   1.000
_cell.angle_alpha   90.00
_cell.angle_beta   90.00
_cell.angle_gamma   90.00
#
_symmetry.space_group_name_H-M   'P 1'
#
loop_
_entity.id
_entity.type
_entity.pdbx_description
1 polymer ?
#
loop_
_entity_poly.entity_id
_entity_poly.type
_entity_poly.pdbx_seq_one_letter_code
_entity_poly.pdbx_strand_id
1 'polypeptide(L)' 'MSIIINLDVMMAKRKKGLTELAGEVDITLANLSILKNNKAKAVRLSTLDAICRALNCQPEDILEYVEEEETEQ' A
#
# COMPACT_ATOMS: atom_id res chain seq x y z
N MET A 1 -0.78 6.92 17.22
CA MET A 1 -1.89 6.67 16.27
C MET A 1 -1.39 6.83 14.86
N SER A 2 -1.62 5.85 14.02
CA SER A 2 -1.14 5.97 12.67
C SER A 2 -1.84 4.99 11.75
N ILE A 3 -1.79 5.33 10.46
CA ILE A 3 -2.25 4.46 9.40
C ILE A 3 -1.03 3.74 8.84
N ILE A 4 -1.12 2.44 8.77
CA ILE A 4 -0.07 1.59 8.23
C ILE A 4 -0.48 1.15 6.84
N ILE A 5 0.46 1.19 5.91
CA ILE A 5 0.22 0.74 4.54
C ILE A 5 0.83 -0.64 4.39
N ASN A 6 -0.01 -1.65 4.25
CA ASN A 6 0.41 -3.05 4.15
C ASN A 6 0.50 -3.51 2.70
N LEU A 7 0.93 -2.62 1.82
CA LEU A 7 1.03 -2.95 0.40
C LEU A 7 2.02 -4.08 0.15
N ASP A 8 3.14 -4.06 0.86
CA ASP A 8 4.17 -5.10 0.70
C ASP A 8 3.60 -6.48 1.04
N VAL A 9 2.77 -6.55 2.07
CA VAL A 9 2.15 -7.82 2.47
C VAL A 9 1.24 -8.34 1.36
N MET A 10 0.40 -7.47 0.82
CA MET A 10 -0.52 -7.87 -0.24
C MET A 10 0.20 -8.22 -1.53
N MET A 11 1.27 -7.49 -1.85
CA MET A 11 2.08 -7.82 -3.02
C MET A 11 2.66 -9.23 -2.88
N ALA A 12 3.16 -9.55 -1.69
CA ALA A 12 3.71 -10.87 -1.44
C ALA A 12 2.63 -11.95 -1.54
N LYS A 13 1.45 -11.68 -1.00
CA LYS A 13 0.35 -12.65 -1.06
C LYS A 13 -0.08 -12.92 -2.49
N ARG A 14 -0.03 -11.92 -3.35
CA ARG A 14 -0.42 -12.06 -4.76
C ARG A 14 0.76 -12.38 -5.65
N LYS A 15 1.96 -12.44 -5.08
CA LYS A 15 3.20 -12.76 -5.81
C LYS A 15 3.43 -11.79 -6.95
N LYS A 16 3.19 -10.51 -6.69
CA LYS A 16 3.44 -9.45 -7.67
C LYS A 16 4.64 -8.65 -7.26
N GLY A 17 5.53 -8.40 -8.22
CA GLY A 17 6.68 -7.56 -8.00
C GLY A 17 6.35 -6.09 -8.16
N LEU A 18 7.27 -5.26 -7.71
CA LEU A 18 7.08 -3.82 -7.72
C LEU A 18 6.93 -3.27 -9.14
N THR A 19 7.80 -3.70 -10.05
CA THR A 19 7.77 -3.24 -11.43
C THR A 19 6.48 -3.65 -12.12
N GLU A 20 6.05 -4.87 -11.88
CA GLU A 20 4.81 -5.38 -12.47
C GLU A 20 3.62 -4.57 -12.01
N LEU A 21 3.54 -4.34 -10.71
CA LEU A 21 2.41 -3.60 -10.15
C LEU A 21 2.42 -2.15 -10.60
N ALA A 22 3.60 -1.52 -10.66
CA ALA A 22 3.70 -0.15 -11.12
C ALA A 22 3.14 0.01 -12.53
N GLY A 23 3.43 -0.96 -13.41
CA GLY A 23 2.90 -0.93 -14.75
C GLY A 23 1.39 -1.08 -14.80
N GLU A 24 0.85 -1.92 -13.93
CA GLU A 24 -0.59 -2.16 -13.90
C GLU A 24 -1.37 -0.99 -13.32
N VAL A 25 -0.77 -0.26 -12.39
CA VAL A 25 -1.44 0.82 -11.68
C VAL A 25 -1.16 2.18 -12.34
N ASP A 26 -0.23 2.21 -13.28
CA ASP A 26 0.15 3.43 -13.98
C ASP A 26 0.70 4.48 -13.02
N ILE A 27 1.62 4.05 -12.19
CA ILE A 27 2.27 4.89 -11.20
C ILE A 27 3.78 4.67 -11.35
N THR A 28 4.56 5.69 -11.05
CA THR A 28 6.00 5.53 -11.16
C THR A 28 6.52 4.53 -10.14
N LEU A 29 7.61 3.87 -10.50
CA LEU A 29 8.24 2.91 -9.61
C LEU A 29 8.65 3.56 -8.29
N ALA A 30 9.15 4.79 -8.36
CA ALA A 30 9.56 5.52 -7.17
C ALA A 30 8.37 5.77 -6.24
N ASN A 31 7.24 6.22 -6.80
CA ASN A 31 6.07 6.49 -5.99
C ASN A 31 5.48 5.22 -5.38
N LEU A 32 5.47 4.14 -6.14
CA LEU A 32 4.97 2.87 -5.62
C LEU A 32 5.88 2.35 -4.51
N SER A 33 7.18 2.54 -4.66
CA SER A 33 8.13 2.15 -3.63
C SER A 33 7.90 2.90 -2.32
N ILE A 34 7.56 4.18 -2.42
CA ILE A 34 7.24 4.98 -1.23
C ILE A 34 6.02 4.41 -0.52
N LEU A 35 4.99 4.02 -1.28
CA LEU A 35 3.82 3.39 -0.70
C LEU A 35 4.15 2.04 -0.08
N LYS A 36 4.92 1.23 -0.81
CA LYS A 36 5.27 -0.11 -0.34
C LYS A 36 6.04 -0.07 0.97
N ASN A 37 6.89 0.92 1.13
CA ASN A 37 7.73 1.03 2.32
C ASN A 37 7.07 1.82 3.44
N ASN A 38 5.77 2.09 3.31
CA ASN A 38 4.98 2.75 4.34
C ASN A 38 5.50 4.15 4.66
N LYS A 39 5.98 4.85 3.64
CA LYS A 39 6.53 6.19 3.82
C LYS A 39 5.68 7.27 3.20
N ALA A 40 4.58 6.89 2.55
CA ALA A 40 3.69 7.85 1.94
C ALA A 40 2.88 8.57 3.01
N LYS A 41 2.67 9.86 2.80
CA LYS A 41 1.84 10.65 3.71
C LYS A 41 0.43 10.81 3.18
N ALA A 42 0.21 10.43 1.94
CA ALA A 42 -1.09 10.53 1.32
C ALA A 42 -1.15 9.54 0.15
N VAL A 43 -2.35 9.10 -0.15
CA VAL A 43 -2.59 8.28 -1.32
C VAL A 43 -3.94 8.71 -1.90
N ARG A 44 -3.98 8.86 -3.21
CA ARG A 44 -5.22 9.22 -3.89
C ARG A 44 -6.16 8.03 -3.90
N LEU A 45 -7.44 8.29 -3.80
CA LEU A 45 -8.42 7.22 -3.86
C LEU A 45 -8.36 6.50 -5.21
N SER A 46 -8.09 7.24 -6.28
CA SER A 46 -7.96 6.63 -7.60
C SER A 46 -6.78 5.65 -7.65
N THR A 47 -5.67 6.00 -7.00
CA THR A 47 -4.52 5.12 -6.92
C THR A 47 -4.85 3.88 -6.09
N LEU A 48 -5.50 4.10 -4.96
CA LEU A 48 -5.91 2.99 -4.09
C LEU A 48 -6.85 2.05 -4.83
N ASP A 49 -7.79 2.61 -5.58
CA ASP A 49 -8.73 1.82 -6.38
C ASP A 49 -7.98 0.94 -7.37
N ALA A 50 -7.01 1.52 -8.08
CA ALA A 50 -6.24 0.78 -9.06
C ALA A 50 -5.43 -0.34 -8.42
N ILE A 51 -4.84 -0.06 -7.26
CA ILE A 51 -4.07 -1.07 -6.53
C ILE A 51 -4.99 -2.21 -6.09
N CYS A 52 -6.15 -1.90 -5.55
CA CYS A 52 -7.10 -2.92 -5.12
C CYS A 52 -7.54 -3.78 -6.30
N ARG A 53 -7.75 -3.16 -7.45
CA ARG A 53 -8.15 -3.89 -8.64
C ARG A 53 -7.02 -4.82 -9.12
N ALA A 54 -5.79 -4.29 -9.14
CA ALA A 54 -4.65 -5.07 -9.60
C ALA A 54 -4.34 -6.24 -8.69
N LEU A 55 -4.51 -6.06 -7.39
CA LEU A 55 -4.22 -7.09 -6.40
C LEU A 55 -5.45 -7.90 -5.99
N ASN A 56 -6.61 -7.53 -6.53
CA ASN A 56 -7.86 -8.20 -6.22
C ASN A 56 -8.08 -8.26 -4.72
N CYS A 57 -8.08 -7.10 -4.09
CA CYS A 57 -8.23 -7.00 -2.64
C CYS A 57 -9.05 -5.77 -2.29
N GLN A 58 -9.33 -5.64 -1.01
CA GLN A 58 -10.10 -4.51 -0.49
C GLN A 58 -9.16 -3.47 0.11
N PRO A 59 -9.60 -2.21 0.21
CA PRO A 59 -8.75 -1.19 0.84
C PRO A 59 -8.30 -1.56 2.24
N GLU A 60 -9.14 -2.27 3.00
CA GLU A 60 -8.77 -2.69 4.36
C GLU A 60 -7.63 -3.69 4.37
N ASP A 61 -7.38 -4.35 3.25
CA ASP A 61 -6.23 -5.25 3.14
C ASP A 61 -4.93 -4.49 2.98
N ILE A 62 -5.02 -3.23 2.56
CA ILE A 62 -3.85 -2.40 2.28
C ILE A 62 -3.63 -1.39 3.39
N LEU A 63 -4.70 -0.81 3.93
CA LEU A 63 -4.62 0.23 4.94
C LEU A 63 -5.09 -0.31 6.28
N GLU A 64 -4.35 0.04 7.32
CA GLU A 64 -4.67 -0.43 8.66
C GLU A 64 -4.45 0.72 9.64
N TYR A 65 -5.40 0.92 10.54
CA TYR A 65 -5.22 1.89 11.61
C TYR A 65 -4.65 1.16 12.82
N VAL A 66 -3.56 1.70 13.34
CA VAL A 66 -2.92 1.13 14.53
C VAL A 66 -2.83 2.21 15.58
N GLU A 67 -3.36 1.93 16.75
CA GLU A 67 -3.28 2.83 17.87
C GLU A 67 -1.91 2.71 18.50
N GLU A 68 -1.17 3.84 18.60
CA GLU A 68 0.15 3.84 19.20
C GLU A 68 0.03 3.88 20.71
N GLU A 69 0.70 2.98 21.30
CA GLU A 69 0.73 2.94 22.74
C GLU A 69 1.91 3.74 23.22
N GLU A 70 2.03 3.58 22.78
CA GLU A 70 2.82 3.74 23.14
C GLU A 70 3.62 3.89 23.82
N THR A 71 3.54 3.70 23.54
CA THR A 71 3.98 3.72 23.96
C THR A 71 4.77 3.73 24.55
N GLU A 72 4.72 3.51 24.51
CA GLU A 72 5.11 3.39 25.04
C GLU A 72 5.84 3.70 25.52
N GLN A 73 5.94 3.74 25.57
CA GLN A 73 6.32 3.91 25.98
C GLN A 73 6.76 3.99 26.26
#